data_bc4380c40e54e69df8af9fbfeca188bf
#
_entry.id   bc4380c40e54e69df8af9fbfeca188bf
#
_cell.length_a   1.000
_cell.length_b   1.000
_cell.length_c   1.000
_cell.angle_alpha   90.00
_cell.angle_beta   90.00
_cell.angle_gamma   90.00
#
_symmetry.space_group_name_H-M   'P 1'
#
loop_
_entity.id
_entity.type
_entity.pdbx_description
1 polymer ?
#
loop_
_entity_poly.entity_id
_entity_poly.type
_entity_poly.pdbx_seq_one_letter_code
_entity_poly.pdbx_strand_id
1 'polypeptide(L)'
;MNTNNSHQKPKKLLDLDNIGAIKVLGKGAMGTVFLAHDRLSDPKSLNPFALKVVEKSVLCLKHDADRRARWEMTVLSSFDNHPFLPSLLGSFESNDLLGWAMPYCSGGDLNSLRYGMSDHVFSASAIRFYLAEIVCALAHVHSMGIAYRDLKPENVLVQTNGHVTLTDFDLSRKLVSRRKKGSDPDVIREFNHVIPPPPLPTRRNNLTRIFAYGSGLDPGLRKANSARVSPVNRRRMSFAGGKRSNSFVGTEEYVSPEVVRGEGHEFGVDWWALGVLAYEMLYGRTPFRGKNRKETFRNVLMKRPEFLGQRTALIDLIERLLEKDPIKRLGRFRGAEEIKEHEFFNGLRWDLLTEVVRPPYVPADVEVSEKETFDVREYFQKLRAPPSIPSSPVHSSCSSMSEDEANISLTEF
;
A
#
# COMPACT_ATOMS: atom_id res chain seq x y z
N MET A 1 28.16 -31.27 8.50
CA MET A 1 26.85 -31.34 9.21
C MET A 1 26.78 -30.12 10.11
N ASN A 2 26.22 -29.02 9.63
CA ASN A 2 25.86 -27.86 10.45
C ASN A 2 24.49 -27.42 9.98
N THR A 3 23.49 -27.86 10.73
CA THR A 3 22.09 -27.44 10.58
C THR A 3 21.94 -26.06 11.17
N ASN A 4 21.85 -25.03 10.32
CA ASN A 4 21.42 -23.71 10.72
C ASN A 4 19.94 -23.76 11.12
N ASN A 5 19.68 -24.03 12.38
CA ASN A 5 18.39 -23.77 13.02
C ASN A 5 18.24 -22.25 13.14
N SER A 6 17.53 -21.64 12.20
CA SER A 6 17.01 -20.29 12.37
C SER A 6 16.02 -20.33 13.56
N HIS A 7 16.42 -19.78 14.69
CA HIS A 7 15.57 -19.57 15.86
C HIS A 7 14.47 -18.57 15.49
N GLN A 8 13.34 -19.02 14.97
CA GLN A 8 12.13 -18.22 14.95
C GLN A 8 11.74 -17.96 16.41
N LYS A 9 11.74 -16.68 16.82
CA LYS A 9 11.16 -16.30 18.12
C LYS A 9 9.73 -16.85 18.20
N PRO A 10 9.33 -17.45 19.33
CA PRO A 10 7.97 -17.95 19.47
C PRO A 10 6.98 -16.80 19.23
N LYS A 11 6.03 -17.02 18.33
CA LYS A 11 4.97 -16.04 18.06
C LYS A 11 4.19 -15.82 19.34
N LYS A 12 4.19 -14.60 19.89
CA LYS A 12 3.39 -14.25 21.06
C LYS A 12 1.91 -14.41 20.69
N LEU A 13 1.24 -15.36 21.32
CA LEU A 13 -0.20 -15.49 21.20
C LEU A 13 -0.86 -14.39 22.04
N LEU A 14 -1.72 -13.60 21.39
CA LEU A 14 -2.50 -12.57 22.09
C LEU A 14 -3.79 -13.20 22.62
N ASP A 15 -4.13 -12.86 23.84
CA ASP A 15 -5.43 -13.17 24.42
C ASP A 15 -6.36 -11.96 24.23
N LEU A 16 -7.39 -12.13 23.42
CA LEU A 16 -8.32 -11.05 23.08
C LEU A 16 -9.11 -10.56 24.31
N ASP A 17 -9.31 -11.41 25.34
CA ASP A 17 -10.00 -11.04 26.56
C ASP A 17 -9.20 -10.03 27.39
N ASN A 18 -7.88 -10.06 27.26
CA ASN A 18 -6.94 -9.15 27.91
C ASN A 18 -6.64 -7.89 27.07
N ILE A 19 -7.27 -7.71 25.90
CA ILE A 19 -7.07 -6.54 25.05
C ILE A 19 -8.22 -5.55 25.21
N GLY A 20 -7.90 -4.31 25.55
CA GLY A 20 -8.81 -3.17 25.54
C GLY A 20 -8.61 -2.32 24.29
N ALA A 21 -9.65 -2.17 23.45
CA ALA A 21 -9.62 -1.22 22.36
C ALA A 21 -9.98 0.18 22.85
N ILE A 22 -9.17 1.19 22.48
CA ILE A 22 -9.35 2.59 22.87
C ILE A 22 -10.15 3.32 21.81
N LYS A 23 -9.78 3.17 20.54
CA LYS A 23 -10.45 3.78 19.40
C LYS A 23 -10.16 3.01 18.11
N VAL A 24 -11.00 3.24 17.11
CA VAL A 24 -10.74 2.80 15.74
C VAL A 24 -9.75 3.78 15.09
N LEU A 25 -8.62 3.26 14.59
CA LEU A 25 -7.63 4.04 13.84
C LEU A 25 -7.99 4.11 12.35
N GLY A 26 -8.55 3.02 11.81
CA GLY A 26 -8.93 2.97 10.40
C GLY A 26 -9.79 1.75 10.08
N LYS A 27 -10.58 1.86 9.01
CA LYS A 27 -11.34 0.76 8.42
C LYS A 27 -10.93 0.62 6.97
N GLY A 28 -10.48 -0.55 6.60
CA GLY A 28 -10.04 -0.85 5.24
C GLY A 28 -10.77 -2.03 4.62
N ALA A 29 -10.42 -2.33 3.37
CA ALA A 29 -10.99 -3.46 2.63
C ALA A 29 -10.68 -4.82 3.27
N MET A 30 -9.59 -4.90 4.05
CA MET A 30 -9.10 -6.13 4.69
C MET A 30 -9.44 -6.22 6.18
N GLY A 31 -10.04 -5.20 6.79
CA GLY A 31 -10.39 -5.24 8.20
C GLY A 31 -10.38 -3.87 8.88
N THR A 32 -10.42 -3.90 10.21
CA THR A 32 -10.41 -2.72 11.06
C THR A 32 -9.14 -2.69 11.90
N VAL A 33 -8.53 -1.53 12.03
CA VAL A 33 -7.36 -1.29 12.88
C VAL A 33 -7.80 -0.51 14.11
N PHE A 34 -7.46 -1.00 15.28
CA PHE A 34 -7.75 -0.38 16.57
C PHE A 34 -6.46 0.11 17.22
N LEU A 35 -6.54 1.23 17.91
CA LEU A 35 -5.60 1.52 18.98
C LEU A 35 -6.02 0.70 20.19
N ALA A 36 -5.14 -0.12 20.69
CA ALA A 36 -5.43 -1.05 21.78
C ALA A 36 -4.27 -1.11 22.79
N HIS A 37 -4.55 -1.59 23.96
CA HIS A 37 -3.55 -1.89 24.99
C HIS A 37 -3.85 -3.23 25.65
N ASP A 38 -2.85 -3.78 26.34
CA ASP A 38 -3.01 -4.95 27.18
C ASP A 38 -3.56 -4.51 28.55
N ARG A 39 -4.75 -5.01 28.93
CA ARG A 39 -5.43 -4.69 30.21
C ARG A 39 -4.67 -5.19 31.44
N LEU A 40 -3.75 -6.14 31.25
CA LEU A 40 -2.90 -6.67 32.31
C LEU A 40 -1.63 -5.83 32.53
N SER A 41 -1.35 -4.87 31.65
CA SER A 41 -0.20 -3.97 31.80
C SER A 41 -0.45 -2.94 32.90
N ASP A 42 0.63 -2.52 33.58
CA ASP A 42 0.55 -1.46 34.58
C ASP A 42 -0.06 -0.19 33.94
N PRO A 43 -1.12 0.40 34.56
CA PRO A 43 -1.72 1.64 34.09
C PRO A 43 -0.75 2.80 33.85
N LYS A 44 0.37 2.82 34.61
CA LYS A 44 1.44 3.82 34.49
C LYS A 44 2.38 3.56 33.30
N SER A 45 2.35 2.38 32.70
CA SER A 45 3.19 1.95 31.58
C SER A 45 2.36 1.46 30.42
N LEU A 46 1.27 2.19 30.09
CA LEU A 46 0.43 1.87 28.94
C LEU A 46 1.24 2.07 27.66
N ASN A 47 1.69 0.98 27.07
CA ASN A 47 2.29 0.96 25.74
C ASN A 47 1.22 0.55 24.72
N PRO A 48 0.49 1.52 24.12
CA PRO A 48 -0.54 1.20 23.16
C PRO A 48 0.07 0.65 21.87
N PHE A 49 -0.68 -0.23 21.23
CA PHE A 49 -0.30 -0.83 19.97
C PHE A 49 -1.45 -0.75 18.94
N ALA A 50 -1.12 -0.88 17.66
CA ALA A 50 -2.09 -1.00 16.60
C ALA A 50 -2.50 -2.47 16.45
N LEU A 51 -3.79 -2.76 16.59
CA LEU A 51 -4.37 -4.10 16.43
C LEU A 51 -5.19 -4.14 15.15
N LYS A 52 -4.69 -4.83 14.11
CA LYS A 52 -5.46 -5.09 12.89
C LYS A 52 -6.28 -6.36 13.06
N VAL A 53 -7.60 -6.27 12.85
CA VAL A 53 -8.54 -7.36 13.04
C VAL A 53 -9.38 -7.53 11.78
N VAL A 54 -9.52 -8.77 11.34
CA VAL A 54 -10.25 -9.17 10.14
C VAL A 54 -11.31 -10.19 10.51
N GLU A 55 -12.53 -10.02 10.01
CA GLU A 55 -13.58 -11.02 10.14
C GLU A 55 -13.36 -12.19 9.16
N LYS A 56 -13.39 -13.41 9.66
CA LYS A 56 -13.22 -14.61 8.81
C LYS A 56 -14.32 -14.74 7.75
N SER A 57 -15.52 -14.26 8.03
CA SER A 57 -16.60 -14.16 7.06
C SER A 57 -16.21 -13.33 5.83
N VAL A 58 -15.53 -12.20 6.04
CA VAL A 58 -15.02 -11.34 4.96
C VAL A 58 -13.87 -12.02 4.20
N LEU A 59 -13.03 -12.78 4.91
CA LEU A 59 -11.93 -13.55 4.28
C LEU A 59 -12.47 -14.62 3.33
N CYS A 60 -13.56 -15.29 3.69
CA CYS A 60 -14.20 -16.30 2.86
C CYS A 60 -14.85 -15.72 1.60
N LEU A 61 -15.40 -14.51 1.69
CA LEU A 61 -16.12 -13.86 0.58
C LEU A 61 -15.20 -13.28 -0.50
N LYS A 62 -14.01 -12.83 -0.12
CA LYS A 62 -13.06 -12.16 -1.02
C LYS A 62 -11.98 -13.14 -1.46
N HIS A 63 -11.86 -13.33 -2.78
CA HIS A 63 -10.81 -14.16 -3.35
C HIS A 63 -9.42 -13.72 -2.86
N ASP A 64 -8.62 -14.66 -2.40
CA ASP A 64 -7.27 -14.47 -1.87
C ASP A 64 -7.15 -13.64 -0.56
N ALA A 65 -8.23 -13.23 0.08
CA ALA A 65 -8.16 -12.38 1.28
C ALA A 65 -7.50 -13.10 2.46
N ASP A 66 -7.88 -14.35 2.75
CA ASP A 66 -7.26 -15.16 3.81
C ASP A 66 -5.76 -15.31 3.56
N ARG A 67 -5.38 -15.66 2.33
CA ARG A 67 -3.97 -15.81 1.96
C ARG A 67 -3.18 -14.50 2.15
N ARG A 68 -3.78 -13.35 1.81
CA ARG A 68 -3.15 -12.03 1.98
C ARG A 68 -2.98 -11.68 3.45
N ALA A 69 -4.00 -11.89 4.29
CA ALA A 69 -3.92 -11.65 5.72
C ALA A 69 -2.83 -12.51 6.39
N ARG A 70 -2.79 -13.81 6.09
CA ARG A 70 -1.75 -14.71 6.61
C ARG A 70 -0.37 -14.42 6.06
N TRP A 71 -0.30 -13.95 4.80
CA TRP A 71 0.95 -13.50 4.19
C TRP A 71 1.49 -12.26 4.89
N GLU A 72 0.66 -11.27 5.16
CA GLU A 72 1.06 -10.07 5.91
C GLU A 72 1.65 -10.44 7.28
N MET A 73 0.96 -11.28 8.06
CA MET A 73 1.50 -11.77 9.33
C MET A 73 2.83 -12.51 9.18
N THR A 74 3.00 -13.28 8.11
CA THR A 74 4.25 -13.99 7.83
C THR A 74 5.38 -13.01 7.55
N VAL A 75 5.13 -11.99 6.74
CA VAL A 75 6.11 -10.96 6.43
C VAL A 75 6.49 -10.17 7.68
N LEU A 76 5.51 -9.69 8.44
CA LEU A 76 5.74 -8.97 9.69
C LEU A 76 6.56 -9.78 10.70
N SER A 77 6.30 -11.10 10.79
CA SER A 77 7.05 -11.97 11.70
C SER A 77 8.50 -12.23 11.26
N SER A 78 8.84 -11.87 10.04
CA SER A 78 10.18 -12.05 9.48
C SER A 78 11.06 -10.80 9.54
N PHE A 79 10.50 -9.66 9.96
CA PHE A 79 11.27 -8.46 10.16
C PHE A 79 12.01 -8.50 11.51
N ASP A 80 13.33 -8.48 11.46
CA ASP A 80 14.22 -8.44 12.62
C ASP A 80 14.46 -6.98 13.01
N ASN A 81 13.66 -6.43 13.93
CA ASN A 81 13.83 -5.10 14.54
C ASN A 81 14.44 -4.01 13.62
N HIS A 82 14.02 -3.96 12.37
CA HIS A 82 14.46 -2.93 11.45
C HIS A 82 13.77 -1.60 11.82
N PRO A 83 14.48 -0.47 11.95
CA PRO A 83 13.93 0.77 12.51
C PRO A 83 12.75 1.35 11.70
N PHE A 84 12.70 1.06 10.39
CA PHE A 84 11.70 1.60 9.47
C PHE A 84 10.70 0.54 8.97
N LEU A 85 10.61 -0.60 9.66
CA LEU A 85 9.65 -1.67 9.38
C LEU A 85 8.95 -2.10 10.67
N PRO A 86 7.65 -2.45 10.61
CA PRO A 86 6.90 -2.82 11.80
C PRO A 86 7.27 -4.23 12.27
N SER A 87 7.41 -4.43 13.55
CA SER A 87 7.53 -5.76 14.16
C SER A 87 6.15 -6.36 14.44
N LEU A 88 6.03 -7.68 14.35
CA LEU A 88 4.85 -8.40 14.83
C LEU A 88 4.95 -8.54 16.36
N LEU A 89 4.09 -7.82 17.10
CA LEU A 89 4.05 -7.90 18.56
C LEU A 89 3.33 -9.16 19.05
N GLY A 90 2.37 -9.65 18.29
CA GLY A 90 1.63 -10.88 18.55
C GLY A 90 0.45 -11.04 17.61
N SER A 91 -0.20 -12.19 17.66
CA SER A 91 -1.38 -12.47 16.85
C SER A 91 -2.37 -13.36 17.60
N PHE A 92 -3.63 -13.33 17.21
CA PHE A 92 -4.66 -14.24 17.69
C PHE A 92 -5.51 -14.75 16.53
N GLU A 93 -6.14 -15.90 16.74
CA GLU A 93 -7.13 -16.45 15.83
C GLU A 93 -8.24 -17.10 16.64
N SER A 94 -9.47 -16.64 16.45
CA SER A 94 -10.70 -17.20 17.01
C SER A 94 -11.56 -17.84 15.90
N ASN A 95 -12.74 -18.32 16.24
CA ASN A 95 -13.67 -18.86 15.24
C ASN A 95 -14.06 -17.81 14.19
N ASP A 96 -14.26 -16.56 14.61
CA ASP A 96 -14.82 -15.48 13.79
C ASP A 96 -13.80 -14.45 13.34
N LEU A 97 -12.70 -14.27 14.10
CA LEU A 97 -11.74 -13.18 13.93
C LEU A 97 -10.33 -13.71 13.78
N LEU A 98 -9.55 -13.01 12.97
CA LEU A 98 -8.11 -13.12 12.83
C LEU A 98 -7.49 -11.76 13.11
N GLY A 99 -6.47 -11.66 13.97
CA GLY A 99 -5.86 -10.37 14.27
C GLY A 99 -4.39 -10.45 14.62
N TRP A 100 -3.70 -9.31 14.44
CA TRP A 100 -2.29 -9.15 14.76
C TRP A 100 -1.97 -7.72 15.22
N ALA A 101 -1.03 -7.63 16.14
CA ALA A 101 -0.59 -6.38 16.75
C ALA A 101 0.76 -5.93 16.20
N MET A 102 0.88 -4.63 16.03
CA MET A 102 2.06 -3.91 15.56
C MET A 102 2.31 -2.67 16.42
N PRO A 103 3.52 -2.11 16.45
CA PRO A 103 3.77 -0.82 17.11
C PRO A 103 2.81 0.26 16.60
N TYR A 104 2.32 1.08 17.51
CA TYR A 104 1.47 2.21 17.16
C TYR A 104 2.33 3.41 16.71
N CYS A 105 1.96 4.03 15.60
CA CYS A 105 2.58 5.24 15.08
C CYS A 105 1.65 6.43 15.32
N SER A 106 2.02 7.30 16.27
CA SER A 106 1.16 8.41 16.71
C SER A 106 1.07 9.57 15.70
N GLY A 107 2.04 9.68 14.80
CA GLY A 107 2.10 10.76 13.80
C GLY A 107 1.20 10.58 12.59
N GLY A 108 0.41 9.49 12.53
CA GLY A 108 -0.43 9.19 11.37
C GLY A 108 0.39 8.79 10.15
N ASP A 109 -0.14 8.99 8.97
CA ASP A 109 0.51 8.70 7.70
C ASP A 109 1.01 9.97 6.99
N LEU A 110 1.93 9.82 6.01
CA LEU A 110 2.49 10.96 5.28
C LEU A 110 1.44 11.73 4.47
N ASN A 111 0.32 11.11 4.08
CA ASN A 111 -0.75 11.81 3.39
C ASN A 111 -1.49 12.76 4.34
N SER A 112 -1.84 12.27 5.53
CA SER A 112 -2.43 13.06 6.60
C SER A 112 -1.52 14.23 7.03
N LEU A 113 -0.21 13.95 7.17
CA LEU A 113 0.79 14.97 7.48
C LEU A 113 0.84 16.03 6.38
N ARG A 114 0.85 15.64 5.11
CA ARG A 114 0.84 16.55 3.96
C ARG A 114 -0.40 17.45 3.96
N TYR A 115 -1.59 16.89 4.18
CA TYR A 115 -2.82 17.67 4.24
C TYR A 115 -2.91 18.61 5.45
N GLY A 116 -2.12 18.37 6.49
CA GLY A 116 -1.95 19.28 7.62
C GLY A 116 -1.08 20.51 7.31
N MET A 117 -0.36 20.53 6.18
CA MET A 117 0.47 21.65 5.74
C MET A 117 -0.35 22.62 4.87
N SER A 118 -0.05 23.92 4.95
CA SER A 118 -0.78 25.00 4.25
C SER A 118 -0.74 24.87 2.71
N ASP A 119 0.37 24.41 2.17
CA ASP A 119 0.62 24.26 0.74
C ASP A 119 0.57 22.83 0.23
N HIS A 120 0.35 21.86 1.14
CA HIS A 120 0.28 20.42 0.86
C HIS A 120 1.53 19.84 0.18
N VAL A 121 2.70 20.45 0.37
CA VAL A 121 3.98 19.98 -0.16
C VAL A 121 5.05 19.93 0.93
N PHE A 122 6.06 19.10 0.72
CA PHE A 122 7.19 18.97 1.63
C PHE A 122 8.38 19.78 1.13
N SER A 123 9.18 20.31 2.06
CA SER A 123 10.48 20.88 1.72
C SER A 123 11.43 19.80 1.18
N ALA A 124 12.41 20.19 0.34
CA ALA A 124 13.39 19.24 -0.19
C ALA A 124 14.17 18.50 0.91
N SER A 125 14.41 19.13 2.06
CA SER A 125 15.07 18.50 3.22
C SER A 125 14.17 17.46 3.88
N ALA A 126 12.88 17.72 4.03
CA ALA A 126 11.91 16.74 4.55
C ALA A 126 11.75 15.56 3.60
N ILE A 127 11.66 15.82 2.29
CA ILE A 127 11.63 14.77 1.26
C ILE A 127 12.88 13.90 1.36
N ARG A 128 14.08 14.51 1.46
CA ARG A 128 15.33 13.78 1.60
C ARG A 128 15.36 12.88 2.83
N PHE A 129 14.89 13.38 3.96
CA PHE A 129 14.81 12.62 5.21
C PHE A 129 13.92 11.39 5.06
N TYR A 130 12.65 11.57 4.69
CA TYR A 130 11.70 10.47 4.58
C TYR A 130 12.06 9.48 3.46
N LEU A 131 12.52 9.96 2.31
CA LEU A 131 12.93 9.06 1.23
C LEU A 131 14.13 8.19 1.64
N ALA A 132 15.08 8.72 2.41
CA ALA A 132 16.22 7.94 2.88
C ALA A 132 15.77 6.75 3.75
N GLU A 133 14.86 6.98 4.67
CA GLU A 133 14.33 5.93 5.53
C GLU A 133 13.51 4.89 4.75
N ILE A 134 12.67 5.35 3.80
CA ILE A 134 11.91 4.48 2.92
C ILE A 134 12.84 3.63 2.04
N VAL A 135 13.93 4.20 1.53
CA VAL A 135 14.95 3.45 0.75
C VAL A 135 15.59 2.36 1.60
N CYS A 136 15.91 2.63 2.87
CA CYS A 136 16.44 1.61 3.78
C CYS A 136 15.41 0.51 4.07
N ALA A 137 14.15 0.87 4.30
CA ALA A 137 13.06 -0.08 4.51
C ALA A 137 12.87 -1.00 3.28
N LEU A 138 12.76 -0.42 2.08
CA LEU A 138 12.63 -1.18 0.83
C LEU A 138 13.87 -2.05 0.55
N ALA A 139 15.08 -1.55 0.83
CA ALA A 139 16.31 -2.33 0.68
C ALA A 139 16.28 -3.61 1.53
N HIS A 140 15.82 -3.50 2.78
CA HIS A 140 15.68 -4.66 3.67
C HIS A 140 14.64 -5.65 3.13
N VAL A 141 13.45 -5.17 2.77
CA VAL A 141 12.37 -6.01 2.20
C VAL A 141 12.83 -6.72 0.92
N HIS A 142 13.53 -6.02 0.03
CA HIS A 142 14.10 -6.58 -1.20
C HIS A 142 15.21 -7.62 -0.92
N SER A 143 16.02 -7.42 0.10
CA SER A 143 17.06 -8.39 0.50
C SER A 143 16.46 -9.74 0.92
N MET A 144 15.23 -9.72 1.46
CA MET A 144 14.45 -10.92 1.79
C MET A 144 13.79 -11.55 0.56
N GLY A 145 13.97 -10.97 -0.63
CA GLY A 145 13.34 -11.40 -1.87
C GLY A 145 11.85 -11.01 -1.97
N ILE A 146 11.41 -10.02 -1.23
CA ILE A 146 10.02 -9.54 -1.20
C ILE A 146 9.92 -8.20 -1.93
N ALA A 147 8.99 -8.07 -2.88
CA ALA A 147 8.59 -6.79 -3.43
C ALA A 147 7.39 -6.26 -2.63
N TYR A 148 7.43 -4.99 -2.24
CA TYR A 148 6.42 -4.37 -1.38
C TYR A 148 5.12 -4.08 -2.12
N ARG A 149 5.17 -3.40 -3.28
CA ARG A 149 4.12 -3.25 -4.28
C ARG A 149 2.94 -2.33 -3.95
N ASP A 150 2.94 -1.71 -2.79
CA ASP A 150 1.89 -0.75 -2.40
C ASP A 150 2.47 0.47 -1.67
N LEU A 151 3.64 0.96 -2.14
CA LEU A 151 4.20 2.21 -1.63
C LEU A 151 3.32 3.38 -2.06
N LYS A 152 2.84 4.13 -1.08
CA LYS A 152 2.05 5.37 -1.20
C LYS A 152 2.08 6.09 0.13
N PRO A 153 1.76 7.40 0.20
CA PRO A 153 1.87 8.16 1.44
C PRO A 153 0.99 7.62 2.57
N GLU A 154 -0.16 7.00 2.28
CA GLU A 154 -1.04 6.38 3.29
C GLU A 154 -0.40 5.15 3.96
N ASN A 155 0.56 4.51 3.31
CA ASN A 155 1.25 3.32 3.82
C ASN A 155 2.62 3.63 4.44
N VAL A 156 2.96 4.92 4.61
CA VAL A 156 4.16 5.39 5.32
C VAL A 156 3.72 6.10 6.58
N LEU A 157 3.84 5.43 7.73
CA LEU A 157 3.42 5.96 9.01
C LEU A 157 4.56 6.69 9.71
N VAL A 158 4.23 7.78 10.42
CA VAL A 158 5.17 8.54 11.24
C VAL A 158 5.14 8.03 12.68
N GLN A 159 6.28 7.55 13.14
CA GLN A 159 6.48 7.04 14.50
C GLN A 159 6.46 8.20 15.50
N THR A 160 6.32 7.89 16.79
CA THR A 160 6.34 8.87 17.89
C THR A 160 7.60 9.73 17.90
N ASN A 161 8.74 9.18 17.50
CA ASN A 161 10.03 9.88 17.39
C ASN A 161 10.20 10.68 16.09
N GLY A 162 9.21 10.71 15.19
CA GLY A 162 9.24 11.43 13.92
C GLY A 162 9.88 10.68 12.76
N HIS A 163 10.43 9.48 12.98
CA HIS A 163 10.88 8.58 11.93
C HIS A 163 9.70 7.89 11.25
N VAL A 164 9.91 7.28 10.07
CA VAL A 164 8.82 6.58 9.39
C VAL A 164 8.94 5.06 9.48
N THR A 165 7.82 4.39 9.26
CA THR A 165 7.73 2.95 9.06
C THR A 165 6.76 2.62 7.94
N LEU A 166 7.08 1.63 7.11
CA LEU A 166 6.15 1.11 6.12
C LEU A 166 5.11 0.23 6.80
N THR A 167 3.88 0.22 6.28
CA THR A 167 2.78 -0.62 6.78
C THR A 167 2.06 -1.31 5.62
N ASP A 168 1.08 -2.16 5.93
CA ASP A 168 0.20 -2.85 4.97
C ASP A 168 0.95 -3.69 3.92
N PHE A 169 1.47 -4.85 4.34
CA PHE A 169 2.23 -5.78 3.51
C PHE A 169 1.37 -6.82 2.78
N ASP A 170 0.05 -6.68 2.81
CA ASP A 170 -0.90 -7.64 2.26
C ASP A 170 -0.76 -7.82 0.73
N LEU A 171 -0.34 -6.78 0.00
CA LEU A 171 -0.05 -6.81 -1.43
C LEU A 171 1.40 -7.21 -1.75
N SER A 172 2.27 -7.29 -0.75
CA SER A 172 3.66 -7.68 -0.97
C SER A 172 3.79 -9.09 -1.50
N ARG A 173 4.90 -9.41 -2.15
CA ARG A 173 5.09 -10.72 -2.77
C ARG A 173 6.53 -11.15 -2.79
N LYS A 174 6.78 -12.41 -2.40
CA LYS A 174 8.09 -13.04 -2.58
C LYS A 174 8.36 -13.26 -4.06
N LEU A 175 9.46 -12.68 -4.54
CA LEU A 175 9.99 -12.87 -5.89
C LEU A 175 11.17 -13.83 -5.80
N VAL A 176 11.15 -14.89 -6.60
CA VAL A 176 12.28 -15.81 -6.66
C VAL A 176 13.34 -15.21 -7.58
N SER A 177 14.45 -14.80 -7.00
CA SER A 177 15.64 -14.40 -7.77
C SER A 177 16.06 -15.57 -8.67
N ARG A 178 16.20 -15.35 -9.97
CA ARG A 178 16.89 -16.30 -10.85
C ARG A 178 18.36 -16.36 -10.41
N ARG A 179 18.72 -17.30 -9.56
CA ARG A 179 20.11 -17.75 -9.52
C ARG A 179 20.44 -18.19 -10.95
N LYS A 180 21.34 -17.47 -11.62
CA LYS A 180 22.00 -17.98 -12.82
C LYS A 180 22.60 -19.34 -12.44
N LYS A 181 22.04 -20.41 -12.97
CA LYS A 181 22.71 -21.72 -12.92
C LYS A 181 24.08 -21.52 -13.53
N GLY A 182 25.12 -21.79 -12.73
CA GLY A 182 26.52 -21.89 -13.04
C GLY A 182 26.96 -21.35 -14.41
N SER A 183 27.62 -20.23 -14.42
CA SER A 183 28.71 -20.02 -15.34
C SER A 183 30.00 -20.39 -14.59
N ASP A 184 30.54 -21.57 -14.91
CA ASP A 184 31.94 -21.88 -14.64
C ASP A 184 32.81 -20.73 -15.14
N PRO A 185 33.86 -20.32 -14.38
CA PRO A 185 34.70 -19.20 -14.78
C PRO A 185 35.71 -19.49 -15.92
N ASP A 186 35.68 -20.65 -16.53
CA ASP A 186 36.64 -21.03 -17.54
C ASP A 186 36.02 -21.37 -18.88
N VAL A 187 35.66 -20.38 -19.68
CA VAL A 187 35.78 -20.40 -21.16
C VAL A 187 35.62 -18.97 -21.69
N ILE A 188 36.69 -18.17 -21.63
CA ILE A 188 36.90 -17.08 -22.59
C ILE A 188 37.53 -17.72 -23.80
N ARG A 189 36.76 -17.99 -24.84
CA ARG A 189 37.28 -18.19 -26.20
C ARG A 189 36.38 -17.48 -27.20
N GLU A 190 37.07 -16.62 -27.94
CA GLU A 190 36.72 -15.90 -29.15
C GLU A 190 35.65 -16.59 -30.03
N PHE A 191 34.60 -15.83 -30.40
CA PHE A 191 34.01 -15.96 -31.74
C PHE A 191 33.47 -14.60 -32.18
N ASN A 192 34.29 -13.88 -32.94
CA ASN A 192 33.84 -12.88 -33.89
C ASN A 192 33.17 -13.63 -35.06
N HIS A 193 31.86 -13.68 -35.10
CA HIS A 193 31.12 -13.90 -36.34
C HIS A 193 29.84 -13.05 -36.32
N VAL A 194 29.81 -12.09 -37.21
CA VAL A 194 28.67 -11.30 -37.62
C VAL A 194 27.63 -12.23 -38.22
N ILE A 195 26.50 -12.41 -37.53
CA ILE A 195 25.33 -13.07 -38.08
C ILE A 195 24.23 -11.99 -38.18
N PRO A 196 23.62 -11.79 -39.35
CA PRO A 196 22.53 -10.84 -39.51
C PRO A 196 21.28 -11.29 -38.74
N PRO A 197 20.45 -10.36 -38.22
CA PRO A 197 19.30 -10.70 -37.41
C PRO A 197 18.23 -11.43 -38.23
N PRO A 198 17.59 -12.45 -37.65
CA PRO A 198 16.45 -13.12 -38.30
C PRO A 198 15.22 -12.20 -38.35
N PRO A 199 14.34 -12.37 -39.35
CA PRO A 199 13.13 -11.56 -39.51
C PRO A 199 12.18 -11.78 -38.33
N LEU A 200 11.65 -10.67 -37.79
CA LEU A 200 10.72 -10.64 -36.66
C LEU A 200 9.42 -11.41 -37.00
N PRO A 201 8.95 -12.32 -36.15
CA PRO A 201 7.61 -12.89 -36.33
C PRO A 201 6.57 -11.82 -35.99
N THR A 202 5.71 -11.52 -36.96
CA THR A 202 4.54 -10.66 -36.76
C THR A 202 3.55 -11.31 -35.78
N ARG A 203 3.71 -11.06 -34.51
CA ARG A 203 2.70 -11.38 -33.50
C ARG A 203 1.69 -10.24 -33.48
N ARG A 204 0.51 -10.50 -34.06
CA ARG A 204 -0.66 -9.63 -33.93
C ARG A 204 -0.94 -9.37 -32.47
N ASN A 205 -0.62 -8.16 -32.02
CA ASN A 205 -0.95 -7.68 -30.68
C ASN A 205 -2.45 -7.45 -30.58
N ASN A 206 -3.13 -8.17 -29.70
CA ASN A 206 -4.54 -8.00 -29.36
C ASN A 206 -4.85 -6.65 -28.68
N LEU A 207 -3.91 -5.71 -28.61
CA LEU A 207 -4.09 -4.37 -28.04
C LEU A 207 -4.81 -3.40 -28.98
N THR A 208 -4.84 -3.66 -30.30
CA THR A 208 -5.56 -2.83 -31.28
C THR A 208 -7.08 -2.91 -31.20
N ARG A 209 -7.63 -3.90 -30.48
CA ARG A 209 -9.09 -4.04 -30.30
C ARG A 209 -9.70 -3.09 -29.25
N ILE A 210 -8.89 -2.40 -28.44
CA ILE A 210 -9.40 -1.47 -27.44
C ILE A 210 -9.55 -0.04 -27.99
N PHE A 211 -8.89 0.29 -29.11
CA PHE A 211 -8.84 1.66 -29.65
C PHE A 211 -9.58 1.88 -30.99
N ALA A 212 -10.24 0.85 -31.55
CA ALA A 212 -10.87 0.94 -32.88
C ALA A 212 -12.40 1.12 -32.83
N TYR A 213 -12.96 1.76 -31.79
CA TYR A 213 -14.38 2.17 -31.83
C TYR A 213 -14.49 3.67 -31.56
N GLY A 214 -14.57 4.43 -32.62
CA GLY A 214 -14.84 5.86 -32.51
C GLY A 214 -14.57 6.66 -33.78
N SER A 215 -15.18 6.30 -34.90
CA SER A 215 -15.56 7.25 -35.97
C SER A 215 -16.47 6.54 -36.98
N GLY A 216 -17.74 6.89 -36.96
CA GLY A 216 -18.75 6.43 -37.93
C GLY A 216 -20.12 6.92 -37.48
N LEU A 217 -20.57 8.01 -38.11
CA LEU A 217 -21.92 8.57 -38.03
C LEU A 217 -22.95 7.56 -38.55
N ASP A 218 -24.04 7.30 -37.81
CA ASP A 218 -25.38 7.35 -38.34
C ASP A 218 -26.46 7.31 -37.24
N PRO A 219 -27.60 8.01 -37.39
CA PRO A 219 -28.58 8.24 -36.34
C PRO A 219 -29.76 7.26 -36.43
N GLY A 220 -29.97 6.48 -35.38
CA GLY A 220 -31.14 5.60 -35.31
C GLY A 220 -31.46 5.21 -33.87
N LEU A 221 -32.53 5.83 -33.32
CA LEU A 221 -33.13 5.52 -32.04
C LEU A 221 -33.46 4.03 -31.86
N ARG A 222 -32.88 3.36 -30.89
CA ARG A 222 -33.56 2.28 -30.13
C ARG A 222 -33.01 2.23 -28.72
N LYS A 223 -33.93 2.29 -27.74
CA LYS A 223 -33.70 2.05 -26.31
C LYS A 223 -32.97 0.73 -26.14
N ALA A 224 -31.76 0.76 -25.57
CA ALA A 224 -31.05 -0.42 -25.18
C ALA A 224 -30.97 -0.49 -23.64
N ASN A 225 -31.43 -1.60 -23.12
CA ASN A 225 -31.45 -1.99 -21.73
C ASN A 225 -30.04 -1.96 -21.12
N SER A 226 -29.98 -1.55 -19.87
CA SER A 226 -28.83 -1.61 -18.98
C SER A 226 -28.08 -2.96 -19.13
N ALA A 227 -26.93 -2.92 -19.80
CA ALA A 227 -26.03 -4.06 -19.84
C ALA A 227 -25.28 -4.15 -18.50
N ARG A 228 -25.65 -5.10 -17.66
CA ARG A 228 -24.85 -5.57 -16.56
C ARG A 228 -23.48 -5.97 -17.10
N VAL A 229 -22.44 -5.22 -16.75
CA VAL A 229 -21.06 -5.59 -17.04
C VAL A 229 -20.73 -6.80 -16.17
N SER A 230 -20.73 -7.97 -16.78
CA SER A 230 -20.23 -9.18 -16.15
C SER A 230 -18.73 -9.03 -15.85
N PRO A 231 -18.25 -9.51 -14.69
CA PRO A 231 -16.82 -9.45 -14.39
C PRO A 231 -16.05 -10.30 -15.40
N VAL A 232 -15.09 -9.68 -16.06
CA VAL A 232 -14.18 -10.31 -17.02
C VAL A 232 -13.55 -11.53 -16.37
N ASN A 233 -13.79 -12.69 -16.95
CA ASN A 233 -13.24 -13.99 -16.60
C ASN A 233 -11.70 -13.91 -16.50
N ARG A 234 -11.17 -13.77 -15.28
CA ARG A 234 -9.73 -13.86 -14.99
C ARG A 234 -9.34 -15.33 -15.17
N ARG A 235 -8.73 -15.66 -16.30
CA ARG A 235 -8.06 -16.95 -16.46
C ARG A 235 -7.17 -17.21 -15.27
N ARG A 236 -7.45 -18.31 -14.53
CA ARG A 236 -6.59 -18.87 -13.51
C ARG A 236 -5.20 -19.08 -14.07
N MET A 237 -4.25 -18.22 -13.74
CA MET A 237 -2.84 -18.51 -13.94
C MET A 237 -2.31 -19.14 -12.66
N SER A 238 -1.99 -20.42 -12.78
CA SER A 238 -1.41 -21.27 -11.75
C SER A 238 -0.10 -20.66 -11.20
N PHE A 239 0.04 -20.65 -9.90
CA PHE A 239 1.20 -20.13 -9.16
C PHE A 239 2.37 -21.13 -9.08
N ALA A 240 2.60 -21.93 -10.09
CA ALA A 240 3.72 -22.85 -10.14
C ALA A 240 4.87 -22.27 -10.97
N GLY A 241 6.01 -22.01 -10.30
CA GLY A 241 7.29 -21.70 -10.91
C GLY A 241 7.72 -20.25 -10.81
N GLY A 242 8.85 -20.02 -10.12
CA GLY A 242 9.51 -18.74 -9.84
C GLY A 242 9.74 -17.85 -11.04
N LYS A 243 8.74 -17.06 -11.39
CA LYS A 243 8.77 -16.11 -12.49
C LYS A 243 8.09 -14.82 -12.04
N ARG A 244 8.43 -13.71 -12.72
CA ARG A 244 7.85 -12.36 -12.58
C ARG A 244 6.38 -12.39 -12.17
N SER A 245 5.99 -11.52 -11.24
CA SER A 245 4.58 -11.36 -10.87
C SER A 245 3.81 -10.71 -12.03
N ASN A 246 2.68 -11.29 -12.40
CA ASN A 246 1.76 -10.74 -13.41
C ASN A 246 0.46 -10.21 -12.78
N SER A 247 0.38 -10.14 -11.44
CA SER A 247 -0.83 -9.65 -10.78
C SER A 247 -0.89 -8.12 -10.87
N PHE A 248 -2.05 -7.62 -11.29
CA PHE A 248 -2.36 -6.19 -11.23
C PHE A 248 -2.81 -5.85 -9.82
N VAL A 249 -2.01 -5.06 -9.09
CA VAL A 249 -2.25 -4.66 -7.70
C VAL A 249 -1.67 -3.28 -7.44
N GLY A 250 -2.15 -2.61 -6.39
CA GLY A 250 -1.70 -1.29 -5.94
C GLY A 250 -2.67 -0.17 -6.31
N THR A 251 -2.38 1.01 -5.80
CA THR A 251 -3.13 2.25 -6.05
C THR A 251 -2.90 2.70 -7.49
N GLU A 252 -3.95 3.06 -8.21
CA GLU A 252 -3.93 3.30 -9.68
C GLU A 252 -2.88 4.31 -10.13
N GLU A 253 -2.67 5.38 -9.37
CA GLU A 253 -1.74 6.45 -9.71
C GLU A 253 -0.26 6.09 -9.45
N TYR A 254 -0.02 5.02 -8.66
CA TYR A 254 1.30 4.53 -8.28
C TYR A 254 1.77 3.32 -9.11
N VAL A 255 0.89 2.78 -9.96
CA VAL A 255 1.18 1.58 -10.74
C VAL A 255 2.23 1.87 -11.82
N SER A 256 3.24 1.00 -11.92
CA SER A 256 4.31 1.13 -12.90
C SER A 256 3.91 0.71 -14.32
N PRO A 257 4.60 1.22 -15.37
CA PRO A 257 4.29 0.92 -16.77
C PRO A 257 4.27 -0.59 -17.10
N GLU A 258 5.21 -1.35 -16.56
CA GLU A 258 5.30 -2.80 -16.78
C GLU A 258 4.13 -3.56 -16.17
N VAL A 259 3.58 -3.08 -15.04
CA VAL A 259 2.38 -3.65 -14.43
C VAL A 259 1.15 -3.32 -15.27
N VAL A 260 1.03 -2.09 -15.79
CA VAL A 260 -0.06 -1.68 -16.69
C VAL A 260 -0.04 -2.51 -17.98
N ARG A 261 1.16 -2.81 -18.52
CA ARG A 261 1.31 -3.65 -19.72
C ARG A 261 1.09 -5.14 -19.44
N GLY A 262 1.09 -5.58 -18.19
CA GLY A 262 1.00 -7.01 -17.83
C GLY A 262 2.25 -7.81 -18.18
N GLU A 263 3.42 -7.18 -18.29
CA GLU A 263 4.69 -7.82 -18.70
C GLU A 263 5.37 -8.62 -17.59
N GLY A 264 4.78 -8.62 -16.40
CA GLY A 264 5.41 -9.14 -15.20
C GLY A 264 6.47 -8.17 -14.66
N HIS A 265 6.66 -8.18 -13.35
CA HIS A 265 7.49 -7.19 -12.69
C HIS A 265 8.39 -7.80 -11.63
N GLU A 266 9.45 -7.07 -11.31
CA GLU A 266 10.45 -7.34 -10.29
C GLU A 266 10.43 -6.23 -9.24
N PHE A 267 11.50 -6.05 -8.47
CA PHE A 267 11.62 -5.01 -7.43
C PHE A 267 11.53 -3.58 -7.97
N GLY A 268 11.81 -3.36 -9.25
CA GLY A 268 11.74 -2.05 -9.90
C GLY A 268 10.40 -1.33 -9.81
N VAL A 269 9.31 -2.05 -9.51
CA VAL A 269 7.98 -1.43 -9.28
C VAL A 269 7.95 -0.57 -8.02
N ASP A 270 8.72 -0.95 -6.99
CA ASP A 270 8.82 -0.19 -5.74
C ASP A 270 9.65 1.08 -5.95
N TRP A 271 10.70 1.02 -6.80
CA TRP A 271 11.47 2.22 -7.18
C TRP A 271 10.67 3.19 -8.03
N TRP A 272 9.80 2.69 -8.92
CA TRP A 272 8.83 3.53 -9.62
C TRP A 272 7.88 4.22 -8.63
N ALA A 273 7.30 3.48 -7.70
CA ALA A 273 6.40 4.02 -6.69
C ALA A 273 7.10 5.05 -5.79
N LEU A 274 8.39 4.84 -5.45
CA LEU A 274 9.22 5.83 -4.75
C LEU A 274 9.35 7.13 -5.56
N GLY A 275 9.51 7.04 -6.88
CA GLY A 275 9.54 8.21 -7.77
C GLY A 275 8.21 8.96 -7.79
N VAL A 276 7.07 8.23 -7.80
CA VAL A 276 5.74 8.84 -7.72
C VAL A 276 5.55 9.54 -6.38
N LEU A 277 5.93 8.88 -5.27
CA LEU A 277 5.86 9.44 -3.92
C LEU A 277 6.69 10.73 -3.81
N ALA A 278 7.94 10.70 -4.26
CA ALA A 278 8.82 11.88 -4.25
C ALA A 278 8.25 13.05 -5.06
N TYR A 279 7.66 12.76 -6.21
CA TYR A 279 6.97 13.75 -7.03
C TYR A 279 5.75 14.33 -6.30
N GLU A 280 4.92 13.48 -5.70
CA GLU A 280 3.73 13.92 -4.96
C GLU A 280 4.10 14.74 -3.73
N MET A 281 5.16 14.37 -3.01
CA MET A 281 5.68 15.17 -1.89
C MET A 281 6.15 16.55 -2.34
N LEU A 282 6.76 16.66 -3.53
CA LEU A 282 7.30 17.92 -4.07
C LEU A 282 6.22 18.84 -4.66
N TYR A 283 5.20 18.26 -5.33
CA TYR A 283 4.22 19.04 -6.11
C TYR A 283 2.79 18.94 -5.58
N GLY A 284 2.52 18.19 -4.51
CA GLY A 284 1.20 18.01 -3.91
C GLY A 284 0.23 17.17 -4.76
N ARG A 285 0.71 16.61 -5.88
CA ARG A 285 -0.08 15.79 -6.81
C ARG A 285 0.78 14.70 -7.46
N THR A 286 0.17 13.62 -7.87
CA THR A 286 0.85 12.56 -8.61
C THR A 286 1.15 12.98 -10.07
N PRO A 287 2.23 12.46 -10.69
CA PRO A 287 2.70 12.92 -12.01
C PRO A 287 1.80 12.52 -13.19
N PHE A 288 0.99 11.47 -13.04
CA PHE A 288 0.28 10.85 -14.16
C PHE A 288 -1.24 10.83 -14.01
N ARG A 289 -1.78 11.50 -13.01
CA ARG A 289 -3.22 11.55 -12.74
C ARG A 289 -4.01 11.99 -13.97
N GLY A 290 -5.02 11.21 -14.32
CA GLY A 290 -5.99 11.49 -15.38
C GLY A 290 -7.38 11.69 -14.80
N LYS A 291 -8.34 12.08 -15.64
CA LYS A 291 -9.76 12.24 -15.25
C LYS A 291 -10.42 10.93 -14.84
N ASN A 292 -9.86 9.82 -15.25
CA ASN A 292 -10.34 8.48 -14.93
C ASN A 292 -9.18 7.47 -15.03
N ARG A 293 -9.41 6.24 -14.57
CA ARG A 293 -8.44 5.14 -14.56
C ARG A 293 -7.79 4.90 -15.93
N LYS A 294 -8.57 4.91 -17.01
CA LYS A 294 -8.08 4.66 -18.37
C LYS A 294 -7.08 5.74 -18.80
N GLU A 295 -7.39 6.99 -18.50
CA GLU A 295 -6.52 8.13 -18.80
C GLU A 295 -5.26 8.09 -17.94
N THR A 296 -5.38 7.80 -16.63
CA THR A 296 -4.23 7.61 -15.74
C THR A 296 -3.28 6.55 -16.29
N PHE A 297 -3.77 5.39 -16.69
CA PHE A 297 -2.92 4.35 -17.27
C PHE A 297 -2.29 4.73 -18.60
N ARG A 298 -3.03 5.45 -19.45
CA ARG A 298 -2.46 6.03 -20.66
C ARG A 298 -1.31 7.00 -20.35
N ASN A 299 -1.51 7.88 -19.36
CA ASN A 299 -0.49 8.83 -18.91
C ASN A 299 0.73 8.10 -18.35
N VAL A 300 0.54 7.08 -17.51
CA VAL A 300 1.63 6.23 -16.99
C VAL A 300 2.45 5.63 -18.14
N LEU A 301 1.82 5.20 -19.22
CA LEU A 301 2.52 4.60 -20.37
C LEU A 301 3.21 5.60 -21.28
N MET A 302 2.60 6.78 -21.50
CA MET A 302 2.95 7.67 -22.62
C MET A 302 3.46 9.05 -22.20
N LYS A 303 2.96 9.60 -21.07
CA LYS A 303 3.24 10.97 -20.68
C LYS A 303 4.57 11.05 -19.90
N ARG A 304 5.42 12.02 -20.21
CA ARG A 304 6.57 12.37 -19.36
C ARG A 304 6.07 13.14 -18.14
N PRO A 305 6.69 12.98 -16.95
CA PRO A 305 6.37 13.82 -15.81
C PRO A 305 6.72 15.28 -16.13
N GLU A 306 5.87 16.20 -15.67
CA GLU A 306 6.08 17.64 -15.84
C GLU A 306 6.76 18.19 -14.59
N PHE A 307 7.90 18.85 -14.76
CA PHE A 307 8.63 19.48 -13.68
C PHE A 307 8.52 20.99 -13.79
N LEU A 308 8.18 21.64 -12.67
CA LEU A 308 8.12 23.09 -12.55
C LEU A 308 9.36 23.59 -11.80
N GLY A 309 9.87 24.75 -12.20
CA GLY A 309 11.02 25.38 -11.56
C GLY A 309 12.38 24.94 -12.14
N GLN A 310 13.46 25.29 -11.42
CA GLN A 310 14.82 24.95 -11.82
C GLN A 310 15.12 23.47 -11.60
N ARG A 311 15.97 22.89 -12.47
CA ARG A 311 16.43 21.52 -12.32
C ARG A 311 17.30 21.38 -11.06
N THR A 312 16.89 20.47 -10.18
CA THR A 312 17.58 20.16 -8.92
C THR A 312 17.95 18.69 -8.88
N ALA A 313 18.84 18.31 -7.97
CA ALA A 313 19.17 16.90 -7.74
C ALA A 313 17.94 16.04 -7.36
N LEU A 314 16.94 16.63 -6.68
CA LEU A 314 15.67 15.96 -6.40
C LEU A 314 14.88 15.67 -7.68
N ILE A 315 14.78 16.64 -8.58
CA ILE A 315 14.10 16.45 -9.88
C ILE A 315 14.82 15.37 -10.70
N ASP A 316 16.15 15.35 -10.73
CA ASP A 316 16.94 14.33 -11.42
C ASP A 316 16.69 12.93 -10.83
N LEU A 317 16.65 12.80 -9.51
CA LEU A 317 16.30 11.55 -8.84
C LEU A 317 14.91 11.06 -9.26
N ILE A 318 13.90 11.94 -9.20
CA ILE A 318 12.51 11.61 -9.57
C ILE A 318 12.46 11.16 -11.04
N GLU A 319 13.11 11.88 -11.95
CA GLU A 319 13.12 11.57 -13.38
C GLU A 319 13.70 10.18 -13.65
N ARG A 320 14.83 9.82 -12.98
CA ARG A 320 15.46 8.51 -13.12
C ARG A 320 14.65 7.37 -12.50
N LEU A 321 13.92 7.63 -11.41
CA LEU A 321 13.00 6.67 -10.81
C LEU A 321 11.74 6.48 -11.66
N LEU A 322 11.27 7.52 -12.36
CA LEU A 322 10.11 7.50 -13.25
C LEU A 322 10.47 7.11 -14.71
N GLU A 323 11.64 6.50 -14.92
CA GLU A 323 11.98 5.90 -16.21
C GLU A 323 11.02 4.75 -16.55
N LYS A 324 10.37 4.85 -17.73
CA LYS A 324 9.30 3.93 -18.14
C LYS A 324 9.81 2.55 -18.54
N ASP A 325 11.04 2.49 -19.01
CA ASP A 325 11.73 1.23 -19.27
C ASP A 325 12.33 0.71 -17.96
N PRO A 326 11.82 -0.40 -17.39
CA PRO A 326 12.32 -0.90 -16.12
C PRO A 326 13.80 -1.32 -16.15
N ILE A 327 14.38 -1.54 -17.37
CA ILE A 327 15.80 -1.89 -17.52
C ILE A 327 16.68 -0.65 -17.32
N LYS A 328 16.20 0.54 -17.67
CA LYS A 328 16.92 1.82 -17.54
C LYS A 328 16.65 2.54 -16.24
N ARG A 329 15.61 2.11 -15.49
CA ARG A 329 15.19 2.73 -14.24
C ARG A 329 16.28 2.62 -13.18
N LEU A 330 16.49 3.71 -12.44
CA LEU A 330 17.41 3.73 -11.29
C LEU A 330 17.02 2.64 -10.27
N GLY A 331 18.00 1.95 -9.72
CA GLY A 331 17.80 0.80 -8.85
C GLY A 331 17.65 -0.54 -9.59
N ARG A 332 17.85 -0.58 -10.92
CA ARG A 332 17.70 -1.81 -11.71
C ARG A 332 18.77 -2.85 -11.42
N PHE A 333 20.02 -2.45 -11.31
CA PHE A 333 21.17 -3.35 -11.26
C PHE A 333 21.61 -3.68 -9.83
N ARG A 334 21.79 -2.65 -8.99
CA ARG A 334 22.26 -2.77 -7.60
C ARG A 334 21.18 -2.41 -6.56
N GLY A 335 19.93 -2.23 -7.00
CA GLY A 335 18.82 -1.92 -6.10
C GLY A 335 19.01 -0.59 -5.38
N ALA A 336 18.81 -0.60 -4.06
CA ALA A 336 18.91 0.58 -3.21
C ALA A 336 20.26 1.28 -3.28
N GLU A 337 21.36 0.55 -3.54
CA GLU A 337 22.70 1.15 -3.55
C GLU A 337 22.88 2.18 -4.67
N GLU A 338 22.25 1.96 -5.85
CA GLU A 338 22.25 2.97 -6.91
C GLU A 338 21.50 4.24 -6.49
N ILE A 339 20.43 4.09 -5.69
CA ILE A 339 19.63 5.22 -5.21
C ILE A 339 20.39 5.98 -4.12
N LYS A 340 21.04 5.27 -3.21
CA LYS A 340 21.84 5.86 -2.12
C LYS A 340 23.01 6.69 -2.63
N GLU A 341 23.60 6.29 -3.75
CA GLU A 341 24.72 6.99 -4.41
C GLU A 341 24.28 8.21 -5.23
N HIS A 342 22.97 8.45 -5.38
CA HIS A 342 22.48 9.57 -6.15
C HIS A 342 22.81 10.91 -5.48
N GLU A 343 23.14 11.95 -6.28
CA GLU A 343 23.54 13.30 -5.84
C GLU A 343 22.59 13.89 -4.79
N PHE A 344 21.29 13.63 -4.90
CA PHE A 344 20.29 14.10 -3.93
C PHE A 344 20.59 13.68 -2.49
N PHE A 345 21.26 12.56 -2.31
CA PHE A 345 21.63 12.02 -0.99
C PHE A 345 23.10 12.31 -0.60
N ASN A 346 23.84 13.12 -1.37
CA ASN A 346 25.22 13.43 -1.05
C ASN A 346 25.39 13.98 0.37
N GLY A 347 26.37 13.45 1.10
CA GLY A 347 26.65 13.83 2.49
C GLY A 347 25.70 13.23 3.53
N LEU A 348 24.75 12.36 3.12
CA LEU A 348 23.90 11.65 4.08
C LEU A 348 24.67 10.47 4.70
N ARG A 349 24.63 10.39 6.02
CA ARG A 349 25.18 9.26 6.79
C ARG A 349 24.08 8.21 6.97
N TRP A 350 24.07 7.23 6.10
CA TRP A 350 23.08 6.15 6.06
C TRP A 350 23.08 5.28 7.32
N ASP A 351 24.21 5.17 7.97
CA ASP A 351 24.44 4.44 9.22
C ASP A 351 23.89 5.18 10.46
N LEU A 352 23.64 6.48 10.35
CA LEU A 352 23.19 7.34 11.45
C LEU A 352 21.75 7.86 11.26
N LEU A 353 20.98 7.29 10.35
CA LEU A 353 19.61 7.79 10.08
C LEU A 353 18.72 7.75 11.32
N THR A 354 18.88 6.76 12.18
CA THR A 354 18.11 6.62 13.43
C THR A 354 18.56 7.55 14.55
N GLU A 355 19.71 8.20 14.38
CA GLU A 355 20.29 9.11 15.38
C GLU A 355 19.97 10.58 15.09
N VAL A 356 19.09 10.84 14.11
CA VAL A 356 18.68 12.21 13.78
C VAL A 356 17.86 12.78 14.92
N VAL A 357 18.42 13.78 15.59
CA VAL A 357 17.83 14.41 16.78
C VAL A 357 16.60 15.28 16.45
N ARG A 358 16.48 15.75 15.19
CA ARG A 358 15.38 16.64 14.75
C ARG A 358 14.79 16.18 13.43
N PRO A 359 13.89 15.17 13.45
CA PRO A 359 13.07 14.85 12.30
C PRO A 359 12.27 16.06 11.81
N PRO A 360 11.86 16.11 10.54
CA PRO A 360 11.06 17.23 10.00
C PRO A 360 9.75 17.49 10.74
N TYR A 361 9.18 16.45 11.32
CA TYR A 361 7.97 16.49 12.12
C TYR A 361 8.09 15.48 13.27
N VAL A 362 7.79 15.92 14.48
CA VAL A 362 7.66 15.07 15.65
C VAL A 362 6.23 15.19 16.15
N PRO A 363 5.48 14.07 16.21
CA PRO A 363 4.12 14.07 16.70
C PRO A 363 4.06 14.56 18.16
N ALA A 364 2.95 15.22 18.53
CA ALA A 364 2.67 15.47 19.93
C ALA A 364 2.47 14.15 20.68
N ASP A 365 2.87 14.11 21.94
CA ASP A 365 2.64 12.94 22.79
C ASP A 365 1.13 12.66 22.86
N VAL A 366 0.76 11.43 22.58
CA VAL A 366 -0.64 11.00 22.74
C VAL A 366 -0.83 10.69 24.22
N GLU A 367 -1.43 11.62 24.95
CA GLU A 367 -1.97 11.29 26.27
C GLU A 367 -3.08 10.25 26.08
N VAL A 368 -2.73 9.01 26.34
CA VAL A 368 -3.71 7.93 26.46
C VAL A 368 -4.37 8.13 27.85
N SER A 369 -5.35 9.05 27.92
CA SER A 369 -6.21 9.10 29.09
C SER A 369 -6.89 7.74 29.27
N GLU A 370 -7.19 7.35 30.50
CA GLU A 370 -8.00 6.18 30.83
C GLU A 370 -9.44 6.35 30.27
N LYS A 371 -9.55 6.43 28.93
CA LYS A 371 -10.82 6.43 28.25
C LYS A 371 -11.41 5.03 28.36
N GLU A 372 -12.71 4.97 28.53
CA GLU A 372 -13.45 3.72 28.50
C GLU A 372 -13.00 2.89 27.29
N THR A 373 -12.39 1.74 27.59
CA THR A 373 -12.03 0.77 26.56
C THR A 373 -13.23 -0.09 26.24
N PHE A 374 -13.33 -0.50 24.99
CA PHE A 374 -14.39 -1.40 24.55
C PHE A 374 -13.80 -2.75 24.11
N ASP A 375 -14.65 -3.76 24.12
CA ASP A 375 -14.30 -5.10 23.64
C ASP A 375 -14.37 -5.17 22.11
N VAL A 376 -13.33 -5.75 21.50
CA VAL A 376 -13.22 -5.90 20.05
C VAL A 376 -14.29 -6.84 19.50
N ARG A 377 -14.67 -7.91 20.25
CA ARG A 377 -15.71 -8.83 19.80
C ARG A 377 -17.08 -8.15 19.81
N GLU A 378 -17.40 -7.39 20.88
CA GLU A 378 -18.65 -6.61 20.93
C GLU A 378 -18.75 -5.62 19.79
N TYR A 379 -17.64 -4.97 19.42
CA TYR A 379 -17.62 -4.05 18.29
C TYR A 379 -18.10 -4.73 17.00
N PHE A 380 -17.57 -5.91 16.68
CA PHE A 380 -17.98 -6.66 15.49
C PHE A 380 -19.38 -7.24 15.62
N GLN A 381 -19.83 -7.65 16.82
CA GLN A 381 -21.18 -8.10 17.06
C GLN A 381 -22.20 -6.98 16.81
N LYS A 382 -21.93 -5.76 17.32
CA LYS A 382 -22.77 -4.57 17.08
C LYS A 382 -22.87 -4.22 15.59
N LEU A 383 -21.79 -4.40 14.82
CA LEU A 383 -21.83 -4.18 13.37
C LEU A 383 -22.68 -5.20 12.62
N ARG A 384 -22.83 -6.41 13.15
CA ARG A 384 -23.64 -7.48 12.55
C ARG A 384 -25.10 -7.42 12.96
N ALA A 385 -25.42 -6.74 14.08
CA ALA A 385 -26.79 -6.62 14.56
C ALA A 385 -27.62 -5.81 13.54
N PRO A 386 -28.84 -6.25 13.19
CA PRO A 386 -29.73 -5.44 12.38
C PRO A 386 -30.03 -4.12 13.12
N PRO A 387 -30.24 -3.01 12.39
CA PRO A 387 -30.59 -1.74 13.01
C PRO A 387 -31.83 -1.93 13.89
N SER A 388 -31.68 -1.62 15.18
CA SER A 388 -32.84 -1.63 16.10
C SER A 388 -33.90 -0.67 15.58
N ILE A 389 -35.05 -1.20 15.21
CA ILE A 389 -36.24 -0.40 14.89
C ILE A 389 -36.53 0.40 16.14
N PRO A 390 -36.57 1.74 16.12
CA PRO A 390 -36.96 2.50 17.28
C PRO A 390 -38.41 2.08 17.61
N SER A 391 -38.61 1.54 18.79
CA SER A 391 -39.95 1.25 19.31
C SER A 391 -40.73 2.58 19.38
N SER A 392 -41.66 2.73 18.46
CA SER A 392 -42.60 3.84 18.48
C SER A 392 -43.31 3.86 19.86
N PRO A 393 -43.39 5.00 20.55
CA PRO A 393 -44.16 5.07 21.77
C PRO A 393 -45.63 4.77 21.45
N VAL A 394 -46.17 3.77 22.11
CA VAL A 394 -47.59 3.45 22.07
C VAL A 394 -48.35 4.62 22.72
N HIS A 395 -48.83 5.56 21.93
CA HIS A 395 -49.81 6.51 22.39
C HIS A 395 -51.20 5.85 22.37
N SER A 396 -51.63 5.41 23.54
CA SER A 396 -53.06 5.23 23.84
C SER A 396 -53.65 6.60 24.20
N SER A 397 -54.57 7.08 23.41
CA SER A 397 -55.86 7.63 23.85
C SER A 397 -56.46 8.54 22.78
N CYS A 398 -57.74 8.26 22.55
CA CYS A 398 -58.67 9.01 21.73
C CYS A 398 -58.81 10.49 22.10
N SER A 399 -58.98 11.36 21.08
CA SER A 399 -60.18 12.17 20.92
C SER A 399 -60.05 13.15 19.75
N SER A 400 -60.99 13.01 18.85
CA SER A 400 -61.74 13.96 18.02
C SER A 400 -61.16 15.31 17.55
N MET A 401 -61.34 15.51 16.23
CA MET A 401 -61.65 16.74 15.47
C MET A 401 -60.59 17.84 15.39
N SER A 402 -60.18 18.26 14.21
CA SER A 402 -60.84 19.04 13.15
C SER A 402 -59.81 19.21 11.97
N GLU A 403 -60.39 19.26 10.79
CA GLU A 403 -59.74 19.62 9.52
C GLU A 403 -59.25 21.05 9.59
N ASP A 404 -58.04 21.27 9.00
CA ASP A 404 -57.82 22.45 8.14
C ASP A 404 -56.54 22.25 7.31
N GLU A 405 -56.69 22.57 6.04
CA GLU A 405 -55.70 22.55 4.96
C GLU A 405 -54.56 23.52 5.20
N ALA A 406 -53.37 23.14 4.76
CA ALA A 406 -52.51 24.03 4.00
C ALA A 406 -51.31 23.29 3.39
N ASN A 407 -51.31 23.23 2.08
CA ASN A 407 -50.15 23.04 1.18
C ASN A 407 -48.92 23.82 1.61
N ILE A 408 -47.76 23.17 1.61
CA ILE A 408 -46.49 23.83 1.18
C ILE A 408 -45.57 22.82 0.50
N SER A 409 -45.21 23.19 -0.66
CA SER A 409 -44.29 22.79 -1.70
C SER A 409 -42.92 22.23 -1.25
N LEU A 410 -42.53 21.14 -1.93
CA LEU A 410 -41.15 20.68 -2.10
C LEU A 410 -40.38 21.64 -3.00
N THR A 411 -39.20 22.10 -2.57
CA THR A 411 -38.07 22.47 -3.44
C THR A 411 -36.77 22.09 -2.76
N GLU A 412 -36.06 21.21 -3.40
CA GLU A 412 -34.63 21.04 -3.70
C GLU A 412 -33.62 21.90 -2.92
N PHE A 413 -32.67 21.17 -2.31
CA PHE A 413 -31.23 21.39 -2.61
C PHE A 413 -30.47 20.10 -2.29
#